data_c6d2b5388737d7e979b4dcaa6e0fc2ca
#
_entry.id   c6d2b5388737d7e979b4dcaa6e0fc2ca
#
_cell.length_a   1.000
_cell.length_b   1.000
_cell.length_c   1.000
_cell.angle_alpha   90.00
_cell.angle_beta   90.00
_cell.angle_gamma   90.00
#
_symmetry.space_group_name_H-M   'P 1'
#
loop_
_entity.id
_entity.type
_entity.pdbx_description
1 polymer ?
#
loop_
_entity_poly.entity_id
_entity_poly.type
_entity_poly.pdbx_seq_one_letter_code
_entity_poly.pdbx_strand_id
1 'polypeptide(L)'
;MIAVLAGTLWGCGSSNKPQKESREAKALLQGTWMDHETEDLLFRMKGDTVYYADSTLMPAYFKVVGDTLYIGTNAGYYIEKQTDHLLWFKNQNGELIKLEKVDENDLPETVEAQQAPTTIQTLTEVLKRDTVVIKDGQRYHCYIAINPTHYKVVYQTVNEDGLSVDEVFYDNIVNISIFKGSDQIFKRDLHKQDYAKQVKSGFLEKAILNDMNFKQVDAQGFHFTASLCLPNGASCYLVDNIISEQGDIQFKLSE
;
A
#
# COMPACT_ATOMS: atom_id res chain seq x y z
N MET A 1 -4.89 -62.72 -47.62
CA MET A 1 -5.80 -62.16 -46.62
C MET A 1 -4.94 -61.42 -45.60
N ILE A 2 -4.88 -60.10 -45.72
CA ILE A 2 -4.11 -59.26 -44.81
C ILE A 2 -5.12 -58.48 -44.00
N ALA A 3 -5.12 -58.74 -42.66
CA ALA A 3 -5.98 -58.03 -41.70
C ALA A 3 -5.26 -56.76 -41.24
N VAL A 4 -5.83 -55.58 -41.49
CA VAL A 4 -5.36 -54.28 -41.01
C VAL A 4 -6.07 -54.02 -39.68
N LEU A 5 -5.31 -54.01 -38.56
CA LEU A 5 -5.78 -53.53 -37.26
C LEU A 5 -5.71 -51.99 -37.23
N ALA A 6 -6.87 -51.35 -37.18
CA ALA A 6 -6.98 -49.91 -36.94
C ALA A 6 -6.95 -49.67 -35.43
N GLY A 7 -5.82 -49.15 -34.91
CA GLY A 7 -5.68 -48.69 -33.53
C GLY A 7 -6.30 -47.31 -33.37
N THR A 8 -7.35 -47.18 -32.58
CA THR A 8 -7.93 -45.88 -32.19
C THR A 8 -7.13 -45.29 -31.02
N LEU A 9 -6.36 -44.26 -31.27
CA LEU A 9 -5.72 -43.42 -30.27
C LEU A 9 -6.78 -42.48 -29.63
N TRP A 10 -7.21 -42.80 -28.44
CA TRP A 10 -7.95 -41.86 -27.62
C TRP A 10 -6.95 -40.85 -27.05
N GLY A 11 -6.89 -39.70 -27.65
CA GLY A 11 -6.20 -38.54 -27.10
C GLY A 11 -7.02 -37.97 -25.94
N CYS A 12 -6.52 -38.09 -24.70
CA CYS A 12 -6.98 -37.28 -23.57
C CYS A 12 -6.57 -35.82 -23.82
N GLY A 13 -7.44 -35.06 -24.44
CA GLY A 13 -7.32 -33.61 -24.51
C GLY A 13 -7.65 -33.02 -23.14
N SER A 14 -6.63 -32.62 -22.39
CA SER A 14 -6.78 -31.76 -21.22
C SER A 14 -7.35 -30.41 -21.70
N SER A 15 -8.66 -30.25 -21.63
CA SER A 15 -9.31 -28.97 -21.92
C SER A 15 -9.06 -28.03 -20.75
N ASN A 16 -8.07 -27.16 -20.85
CA ASN A 16 -7.88 -25.99 -19.98
C ASN A 16 -9.04 -25.01 -20.21
N LYS A 17 -10.24 -25.35 -19.74
CA LYS A 17 -11.32 -24.36 -19.62
C LYS A 17 -10.97 -23.44 -18.45
N PRO A 18 -11.08 -22.12 -18.57
CA PRO A 18 -10.90 -21.22 -17.43
C PRO A 18 -11.87 -21.67 -16.34
N GLN A 19 -11.30 -21.99 -15.19
CA GLN A 19 -12.04 -22.47 -14.04
C GLN A 19 -12.93 -21.32 -13.56
N LYS A 20 -14.25 -21.53 -13.52
CA LYS A 20 -15.21 -20.50 -13.14
C LYS A 20 -15.24 -20.36 -11.61
N GLU A 21 -15.57 -19.14 -11.16
CA GLU A 21 -15.82 -18.85 -9.76
C GLU A 21 -16.93 -19.78 -9.22
N SER A 22 -16.69 -20.40 -8.05
CA SER A 22 -17.63 -21.23 -7.34
C SER A 22 -18.56 -20.40 -6.47
N ARG A 23 -19.80 -20.21 -6.91
CA ARG A 23 -20.80 -19.48 -6.13
C ARG A 23 -21.20 -20.22 -4.86
N GLU A 24 -21.22 -21.56 -4.89
CA GLU A 24 -21.54 -22.39 -3.74
C GLU A 24 -20.46 -22.26 -2.65
N ALA A 25 -19.18 -22.42 -3.01
CA ALA A 25 -18.09 -22.22 -2.08
C ALA A 25 -18.07 -20.78 -1.51
N LYS A 26 -18.37 -19.78 -2.36
CA LYS A 26 -18.46 -18.38 -1.92
C LYS A 26 -19.62 -18.14 -0.94
N ALA A 27 -20.76 -18.82 -1.12
CA ALA A 27 -21.90 -18.73 -0.22
C ALA A 27 -21.57 -19.29 1.18
N LEU A 28 -20.81 -20.38 1.26
CA LEU A 28 -20.35 -20.95 2.54
C LEU A 28 -19.42 -19.98 3.30
N LEU A 29 -18.72 -19.11 2.60
CA LEU A 29 -17.79 -18.15 3.22
C LEU A 29 -18.49 -16.92 3.82
N GLN A 30 -19.78 -16.69 3.54
CA GLN A 30 -20.50 -15.54 4.10
C GLN A 30 -20.57 -15.63 5.62
N GLY A 31 -20.35 -14.50 6.31
CA GLY A 31 -20.38 -14.40 7.77
C GLY A 31 -19.06 -13.90 8.37
N THR A 32 -18.95 -13.94 9.67
CA THR A 32 -17.79 -13.46 10.45
C THR A 32 -16.94 -14.64 10.87
N TRP A 33 -15.63 -14.50 10.72
CA TRP A 33 -14.65 -15.54 10.94
C TRP A 33 -13.65 -15.18 12.02
N MET A 34 -13.43 -16.08 12.94
CA MET A 34 -12.55 -15.97 14.10
C MET A 34 -11.47 -17.06 14.04
N ASP A 35 -10.27 -16.76 14.46
CA ASP A 35 -9.21 -17.77 14.61
C ASP A 35 -9.56 -18.74 15.73
N HIS A 36 -9.44 -20.05 15.45
CA HIS A 36 -9.78 -21.09 16.39
C HIS A 36 -8.82 -21.19 17.60
N GLU A 37 -7.56 -20.74 17.44
CA GLU A 37 -6.52 -20.89 18.46
C GLU A 37 -6.41 -19.64 19.35
N THR A 38 -6.53 -18.44 18.75
CA THR A 38 -6.38 -17.17 19.47
C THR A 38 -7.73 -16.57 19.91
N GLU A 39 -8.83 -17.04 19.33
CA GLU A 39 -10.18 -16.46 19.49
C GLU A 39 -10.27 -15.00 18.98
N ASP A 40 -9.31 -14.56 18.15
CA ASP A 40 -9.32 -13.25 17.55
C ASP A 40 -10.20 -13.21 16.30
N LEU A 41 -10.91 -12.10 16.14
CA LEU A 41 -11.74 -11.84 14.98
C LEU A 41 -10.85 -11.40 13.82
N LEU A 42 -10.81 -12.18 12.71
CA LEU A 42 -9.97 -11.84 11.57
C LEU A 42 -10.69 -10.97 10.56
N PHE A 43 -11.85 -11.43 10.09
CA PHE A 43 -12.59 -10.72 9.04
C PHE A 43 -14.06 -11.16 8.98
N ARG A 44 -14.86 -10.30 8.32
CA ARG A 44 -16.22 -10.61 7.90
C ARG A 44 -16.30 -10.66 6.37
N MET A 45 -16.89 -11.71 5.82
CA MET A 45 -17.20 -11.83 4.40
C MET A 45 -18.66 -11.53 4.15
N LYS A 46 -18.94 -10.51 3.33
CA LYS A 46 -20.30 -10.09 2.98
C LYS A 46 -20.41 -9.78 1.48
N GLY A 47 -21.27 -10.49 0.77
CA GLY A 47 -21.36 -10.40 -0.69
C GLY A 47 -20.07 -10.83 -1.36
N ASP A 48 -19.41 -9.91 -2.02
CA ASP A 48 -18.15 -10.11 -2.73
C ASP A 48 -16.94 -9.52 -1.99
N THR A 49 -17.12 -9.09 -0.73
CA THR A 49 -16.14 -8.28 -0.01
C THR A 49 -15.74 -8.91 1.32
N VAL A 50 -14.43 -8.91 1.59
CA VAL A 50 -13.82 -9.18 2.90
C VAL A 50 -13.66 -7.85 3.62
N TYR A 51 -14.18 -7.77 4.84
CA TYR A 51 -13.99 -6.66 5.78
C TYR A 51 -13.13 -7.18 6.93
N TYR A 52 -11.95 -6.60 7.11
CA TYR A 52 -11.02 -7.01 8.16
C TYR A 52 -11.46 -6.45 9.53
N ALA A 53 -11.13 -7.16 10.61
CA ALA A 53 -11.38 -6.66 11.97
C ALA A 53 -10.56 -5.40 12.26
N ASP A 54 -9.35 -5.31 11.72
CA ASP A 54 -8.54 -4.08 11.76
C ASP A 54 -9.11 -3.03 10.81
N SER A 55 -9.62 -1.93 11.37
CA SER A 55 -10.23 -0.81 10.63
C SER A 55 -9.22 -0.01 9.77
N THR A 56 -7.92 -0.22 9.95
CA THR A 56 -6.88 0.42 9.11
C THR A 56 -6.73 -0.26 7.75
N LEU A 57 -7.21 -1.51 7.63
CA LEU A 57 -7.13 -2.30 6.42
C LEU A 57 -8.30 -2.01 5.47
N MET A 58 -7.99 -1.96 4.17
CA MET A 58 -9.03 -1.77 3.16
C MET A 58 -9.84 -3.04 2.95
N PRO A 59 -11.18 -2.93 2.84
CA PRO A 59 -12.00 -4.03 2.35
C PRO A 59 -11.52 -4.51 0.99
N ALA A 60 -11.45 -5.83 0.80
CA ALA A 60 -10.95 -6.45 -0.41
C ALA A 60 -12.02 -7.28 -1.11
N TYR A 61 -12.03 -7.28 -2.46
CA TYR A 61 -12.84 -8.22 -3.22
C TYR A 61 -12.32 -9.65 -3.02
N PHE A 62 -13.21 -10.64 -2.93
CA PHE A 62 -12.82 -12.04 -2.91
C PHE A 62 -13.61 -12.91 -3.88
N LYS A 63 -12.99 -14.01 -4.30
CA LYS A 63 -13.60 -15.06 -5.11
C LYS A 63 -13.00 -16.40 -4.75
N VAL A 64 -13.76 -17.48 -5.03
CA VAL A 64 -13.27 -18.86 -4.91
C VAL A 64 -13.23 -19.49 -6.29
N VAL A 65 -12.07 -20.04 -6.66
CA VAL A 65 -11.88 -20.75 -7.94
C VAL A 65 -11.22 -22.08 -7.67
N GLY A 66 -11.96 -23.17 -7.90
CA GLY A 66 -11.53 -24.50 -7.44
C GLY A 66 -11.38 -24.50 -5.91
N ASP A 67 -10.24 -24.98 -5.44
CA ASP A 67 -9.90 -25.05 -4.01
C ASP A 67 -9.06 -23.83 -3.56
N THR A 68 -9.18 -22.70 -4.24
CA THR A 68 -8.39 -21.52 -3.91
C THR A 68 -9.28 -20.31 -3.64
N LEU A 69 -9.12 -19.74 -2.46
CA LEU A 69 -9.67 -18.44 -2.06
C LEU A 69 -8.72 -17.33 -2.53
N TYR A 70 -9.20 -16.45 -3.38
CA TYR A 70 -8.48 -15.25 -3.81
C TYR A 70 -9.02 -14.05 -3.07
N ILE A 71 -8.13 -13.26 -2.44
CA ILE A 71 -8.48 -12.01 -1.76
C ILE A 71 -7.64 -10.88 -2.39
N GLY A 72 -8.29 -9.78 -2.74
CA GLY A 72 -7.65 -8.67 -3.45
C GLY A 72 -7.26 -9.03 -4.88
N THR A 73 -6.18 -8.42 -5.37
CA THR A 73 -5.77 -8.56 -6.77
C THR A 73 -4.93 -9.80 -7.05
N ASN A 74 -4.08 -10.25 -6.10
CA ASN A 74 -3.03 -11.23 -6.38
C ASN A 74 -2.85 -12.33 -5.30
N ALA A 75 -3.52 -12.26 -4.16
CA ALA A 75 -3.34 -13.23 -3.09
C ALA A 75 -4.29 -14.42 -3.24
N GLY A 76 -3.72 -15.61 -3.43
CA GLY A 76 -4.45 -16.87 -3.49
C GLY A 76 -4.08 -17.78 -2.29
N TYR A 77 -5.09 -18.33 -1.63
CA TYR A 77 -4.98 -19.15 -0.43
C TYR A 77 -5.60 -20.52 -0.71
N TYR A 78 -4.82 -21.59 -0.59
CA TYR A 78 -5.31 -22.93 -0.81
C TYR A 78 -6.22 -23.34 0.35
N ILE A 79 -7.47 -23.70 0.04
CA ILE A 79 -8.49 -24.15 1.00
C ILE A 79 -8.26 -25.64 1.28
N GLU A 80 -7.87 -25.96 2.50
CA GLU A 80 -7.73 -27.34 2.97
C GLU A 80 -9.10 -27.94 3.41
N LYS A 81 -9.96 -27.11 4.00
CA LYS A 81 -11.27 -27.51 4.48
C LYS A 81 -12.24 -26.32 4.45
N GLN A 82 -13.44 -26.59 3.95
CA GLN A 82 -14.53 -25.62 3.94
C GLN A 82 -15.85 -26.30 4.27
N THR A 83 -16.55 -25.73 5.25
CA THR A 83 -17.91 -26.12 5.63
C THR A 83 -18.71 -24.86 5.98
N ASP A 84 -19.96 -24.99 6.41
CA ASP A 84 -20.78 -23.87 6.88
C ASP A 84 -20.16 -23.12 8.08
N HIS A 85 -19.35 -23.82 8.91
CA HIS A 85 -18.79 -23.29 10.16
C HIS A 85 -17.26 -23.31 10.23
N LEU A 86 -16.58 -23.94 9.29
CA LEU A 86 -15.13 -24.07 9.29
C LEU A 86 -14.53 -23.63 7.98
N LEU A 87 -13.45 -22.85 8.06
CA LEU A 87 -12.61 -22.46 6.93
C LEU A 87 -11.14 -22.64 7.32
N TRP A 88 -10.47 -23.63 6.70
CA TRP A 88 -9.04 -23.87 6.87
C TRP A 88 -8.32 -23.62 5.55
N PHE A 89 -7.32 -22.79 5.57
CA PHE A 89 -6.53 -22.47 4.39
C PHE A 89 -5.06 -22.21 4.74
N LYS A 90 -4.19 -22.30 3.74
CA LYS A 90 -2.77 -21.94 3.89
C LYS A 90 -2.56 -20.46 3.61
N ASN A 91 -1.91 -19.76 4.55
CA ASN A 91 -1.54 -18.35 4.40
C ASN A 91 -0.31 -18.21 3.48
N GLN A 92 0.16 -16.97 3.26
CA GLN A 92 1.31 -16.68 2.39
C GLN A 92 2.63 -17.27 2.94
N ASN A 93 2.71 -17.53 4.24
CA ASN A 93 3.85 -18.15 4.91
C ASN A 93 3.82 -19.70 4.82
N GLY A 94 2.73 -20.28 4.29
CA GLY A 94 2.52 -21.72 4.22
C GLY A 94 1.95 -22.33 5.50
N GLU A 95 1.56 -21.51 6.49
CA GLU A 95 0.95 -21.93 7.74
C GLU A 95 -0.53 -22.23 7.55
N LEU A 96 -1.06 -23.19 8.28
CA LEU A 96 -2.47 -23.57 8.23
C LEU A 96 -3.26 -22.68 9.20
N ILE A 97 -4.05 -21.78 8.65
CA ILE A 97 -5.00 -20.94 9.40
C ILE A 97 -6.31 -21.71 9.54
N LYS A 98 -6.80 -21.82 10.76
CA LYS A 98 -8.04 -22.53 11.10
C LYS A 98 -9.06 -21.55 11.65
N LEU A 99 -10.08 -21.28 10.88
CA LEU A 99 -11.13 -20.35 11.26
C LEU A 99 -12.45 -21.06 11.57
N GLU A 100 -13.18 -20.51 12.52
CA GLU A 100 -14.54 -20.86 12.87
C GLU A 100 -15.48 -19.67 12.61
N LYS A 101 -16.68 -19.99 12.12
CA LYS A 101 -17.71 -18.95 11.90
C LYS A 101 -18.37 -18.62 13.23
N VAL A 102 -18.39 -17.34 13.54
CA VAL A 102 -19.06 -16.80 14.73
C VAL A 102 -20.56 -16.61 14.45
N ASP A 103 -21.41 -16.93 15.41
CA ASP A 103 -22.84 -16.61 15.35
C ASP A 103 -23.01 -15.07 15.44
N GLU A 104 -23.88 -14.52 14.60
CA GLU A 104 -24.11 -13.07 14.57
C GLU A 104 -24.65 -12.52 15.91
N ASN A 105 -25.26 -13.38 16.74
CA ASN A 105 -25.74 -13.00 18.05
C ASN A 105 -24.63 -12.88 19.13
N ASP A 106 -23.47 -13.47 18.89
CA ASP A 106 -22.32 -13.47 19.80
C ASP A 106 -21.28 -12.41 19.46
N LEU A 107 -21.55 -11.60 18.40
CA LEU A 107 -20.64 -10.54 17.99
C LEU A 107 -20.72 -9.32 18.91
N PRO A 108 -19.58 -8.76 19.34
CA PRO A 108 -19.58 -7.46 20.01
C PRO A 108 -20.15 -6.37 19.10
N GLU A 109 -20.96 -5.44 19.63
CA GLU A 109 -21.62 -4.35 18.89
C GLU A 109 -20.67 -3.51 18.01
N THR A 110 -19.37 -3.54 18.30
CA THR A 110 -18.32 -2.83 17.56
C THR A 110 -18.07 -3.35 16.13
N VAL A 111 -18.52 -4.55 15.79
CA VAL A 111 -18.25 -5.19 14.48
C VAL A 111 -19.28 -4.78 13.41
N GLU A 112 -20.44 -4.26 13.80
CA GLU A 112 -21.50 -3.89 12.85
C GLU A 112 -21.23 -2.58 12.07
N ALA A 113 -20.27 -1.78 12.51
CA ALA A 113 -20.06 -0.42 11.98
C ALA A 113 -18.66 -0.23 11.37
N GLN A 114 -18.14 -1.20 10.63
CA GLN A 114 -16.93 -0.94 9.85
C GLN A 114 -17.26 -0.02 8.67
N GLN A 115 -17.27 1.27 8.99
CA GLN A 115 -17.20 2.38 8.06
C GLN A 115 -15.90 2.29 7.25
N ALA A 116 -15.80 3.12 6.21
CA ALA A 116 -14.62 3.19 5.36
C ALA A 116 -13.30 3.07 6.16
N PRO A 117 -12.29 2.36 5.62
CA PRO A 117 -11.04 2.07 6.31
C PRO A 117 -10.42 3.35 6.86
N THR A 118 -9.95 3.29 8.09
CA THR A 118 -9.24 4.41 8.71
C THR A 118 -7.89 4.57 8.02
N THR A 119 -7.69 5.70 7.36
CA THR A 119 -6.44 5.99 6.67
C THR A 119 -5.36 6.34 7.70
N ILE A 120 -4.19 5.71 7.57
CA ILE A 120 -3.04 5.99 8.43
C ILE A 120 -2.40 7.31 7.96
N GLN A 121 -2.45 8.34 8.81
CA GLN A 121 -1.75 9.59 8.57
C GLN A 121 -0.36 9.54 9.21
N THR A 122 0.67 9.70 8.40
CA THR A 122 2.05 9.83 8.87
C THR A 122 2.33 11.20 9.46
N LEU A 123 1.60 12.24 9.00
CA LEU A 123 1.60 13.60 9.53
C LEU A 123 0.16 14.06 9.74
N THR A 124 -0.15 14.53 10.96
CA THR A 124 -1.47 15.10 11.30
C THR A 124 -1.51 16.61 11.19
N GLU A 125 -0.35 17.27 11.27
CA GLU A 125 -0.20 18.72 11.24
C GLU A 125 0.90 19.14 10.28
N VAL A 126 0.86 20.40 9.84
CA VAL A 126 1.90 20.98 8.98
C VAL A 126 3.21 21.08 9.75
N LEU A 127 4.24 20.38 9.26
CA LEU A 127 5.59 20.47 9.80
C LEU A 127 6.34 21.62 9.12
N LYS A 128 6.77 22.61 9.91
CA LYS A 128 7.49 23.79 9.40
C LYS A 128 8.93 23.78 9.89
N ARG A 129 9.85 24.16 8.99
CA ARG A 129 11.27 24.38 9.30
C ARG A 129 11.71 25.72 8.72
N ASP A 130 12.56 26.43 9.45
CA ASP A 130 13.18 27.70 9.03
C ASP A 130 14.68 27.58 9.27
N THR A 131 15.46 27.88 8.24
CA THR A 131 16.92 27.87 8.28
C THR A 131 17.45 29.18 7.70
N VAL A 132 18.33 29.83 8.44
CA VAL A 132 19.02 31.04 8.00
C VAL A 132 20.43 30.71 7.59
N VAL A 133 20.81 31.12 6.37
CA VAL A 133 22.15 30.90 5.84
C VAL A 133 22.76 32.18 5.30
N ILE A 134 24.08 32.25 5.26
CA ILE A 134 24.83 33.33 4.65
C ILE A 134 25.56 32.78 3.44
N LYS A 135 25.34 33.40 2.27
CA LYS A 135 26.06 33.13 1.01
C LYS A 135 26.54 34.43 0.43
N ASP A 136 27.84 34.51 0.12
CA ASP A 136 28.48 35.71 -0.45
C ASP A 136 28.17 37.01 0.33
N GLY A 137 28.18 36.88 1.69
CA GLY A 137 27.89 38.01 2.59
C GLY A 137 26.42 38.42 2.67
N GLN A 138 25.53 37.76 1.94
CA GLN A 138 24.07 38.00 1.94
C GLN A 138 23.35 36.98 2.80
N ARG A 139 22.31 37.43 3.51
CA ARG A 139 21.49 36.60 4.38
C ARG A 139 20.27 36.07 3.62
N TYR A 140 20.06 34.76 3.70
CA TYR A 140 18.90 34.08 3.12
C TYR A 140 18.11 33.34 4.19
N HIS A 141 16.79 33.33 4.04
CA HIS A 141 15.86 32.51 4.82
C HIS A 141 15.30 31.40 3.93
N CYS A 142 15.47 30.16 4.36
CA CYS A 142 14.97 28.97 3.68
C CYS A 142 13.85 28.36 4.52
N TYR A 143 12.62 28.43 4.03
CA TYR A 143 11.44 27.86 4.69
C TYR A 143 11.03 26.58 4.01
N ILE A 144 10.70 25.57 4.82
CA ILE A 144 10.12 24.31 4.40
C ILE A 144 8.80 24.15 5.15
N ALA A 145 7.73 23.81 4.43
CA ALA A 145 6.47 23.38 5.02
C ALA A 145 6.05 22.06 4.41
N ILE A 146 5.95 21.00 5.23
CA ILE A 146 5.43 19.70 4.82
C ILE A 146 3.96 19.68 5.20
N ASN A 147 3.11 19.63 4.19
CA ASN A 147 1.67 19.73 4.33
C ASN A 147 1.04 18.35 4.12
N PRO A 148 0.36 17.77 5.14
CA PRO A 148 -0.41 16.55 4.95
C PRO A 148 -1.54 16.79 3.96
N THR A 149 -1.84 15.79 3.14
CA THR A 149 -2.91 15.84 2.14
C THR A 149 -3.92 14.71 2.32
N HIS A 150 -4.95 14.67 1.46
CA HIS A 150 -5.88 13.55 1.34
C HIS A 150 -5.57 12.66 0.12
N TYR A 151 -4.38 12.79 -0.49
CA TYR A 151 -3.96 11.93 -1.60
C TYR A 151 -3.59 10.57 -1.09
N LYS A 152 -4.42 9.58 -1.42
CA LYS A 152 -4.25 8.20 -0.95
C LYS A 152 -3.09 7.51 -1.66
N VAL A 153 -2.30 6.79 -0.88
CA VAL A 153 -1.29 5.84 -1.33
C VAL A 153 -1.65 4.48 -0.74
N VAL A 154 -1.91 3.52 -1.60
CA VAL A 154 -2.22 2.14 -1.18
C VAL A 154 -0.92 1.36 -1.13
N TYR A 155 -0.63 0.76 0.01
CA TYR A 155 0.53 -0.08 0.25
C TYR A 155 0.10 -1.48 0.63
N GLN A 156 0.43 -2.46 -0.23
CA GLN A 156 0.14 -3.86 0.05
C GLN A 156 1.19 -4.44 0.99
N THR A 157 0.75 -5.04 2.07
CA THR A 157 1.59 -5.72 3.06
C THR A 157 1.01 -7.09 3.40
N VAL A 158 1.70 -7.82 4.28
CA VAL A 158 1.20 -9.08 4.87
C VAL A 158 1.01 -8.82 6.37
N ASN A 159 -0.20 -9.03 6.88
CA ASN A 159 -0.49 -8.86 8.29
C ASN A 159 0.08 -10.02 9.14
N GLU A 160 -0.10 -9.98 10.45
CA GLU A 160 0.41 -10.99 11.41
C GLU A 160 -0.15 -12.40 11.11
N ASP A 161 -1.36 -12.48 10.56
CA ASP A 161 -2.00 -13.74 10.18
C ASP A 161 -1.49 -14.30 8.83
N GLY A 162 -0.52 -13.64 8.19
CA GLY A 162 -0.01 -14.02 6.87
C GLY A 162 -0.99 -13.75 5.73
N LEU A 163 -1.96 -12.85 5.93
CA LEU A 163 -2.89 -12.41 4.89
C LEU A 163 -2.33 -11.18 4.17
N SER A 164 -2.44 -11.17 2.85
CA SER A 164 -2.13 -9.99 2.04
C SER A 164 -3.25 -8.97 2.19
N VAL A 165 -2.90 -7.78 2.68
CA VAL A 165 -3.82 -6.71 3.01
C VAL A 165 -3.34 -5.39 2.40
N ASP A 166 -4.29 -4.50 2.09
CA ASP A 166 -4.01 -3.17 1.58
C ASP A 166 -4.21 -2.14 2.71
N GLU A 167 -3.14 -1.43 3.04
CA GLU A 167 -3.14 -0.29 3.96
C GLU A 167 -3.22 1.02 3.16
N VAL A 168 -3.90 2.02 3.71
CA VAL A 168 -4.06 3.33 3.07
C VAL A 168 -3.34 4.40 3.87
N PHE A 169 -2.41 5.05 3.20
CA PHE A 169 -1.66 6.20 3.71
C PHE A 169 -2.04 7.47 2.96
N TYR A 170 -1.72 8.63 3.54
CA TYR A 170 -1.81 9.91 2.85
C TYR A 170 -0.42 10.43 2.47
N ASP A 171 -0.31 10.93 1.24
CA ASP A 171 0.89 11.61 0.75
C ASP A 171 0.96 13.05 1.27
N ASN A 172 2.12 13.68 1.15
CA ASN A 172 2.34 15.06 1.53
C ASN A 172 2.70 15.93 0.33
N ILE A 173 2.50 17.24 0.49
CA ILE A 173 3.03 18.27 -0.40
C ILE A 173 4.05 19.08 0.38
N VAL A 174 5.24 19.29 -0.20
CA VAL A 174 6.29 20.08 0.42
C VAL A 174 6.40 21.44 -0.27
N ASN A 175 6.16 22.51 0.48
CA ASN A 175 6.47 23.87 0.03
C ASN A 175 7.90 24.25 0.44
N ILE A 176 8.69 24.73 -0.51
CA ILE A 176 9.97 25.39 -0.25
C ILE A 176 9.84 26.86 -0.66
N SER A 177 10.28 27.77 0.23
CA SER A 177 10.37 29.19 -0.06
C SER A 177 11.73 29.71 0.40
N ILE A 178 12.39 30.50 -0.46
CA ILE A 178 13.69 31.10 -0.18
C ILE A 178 13.59 32.62 -0.37
N PHE A 179 14.06 33.35 0.63
CA PHE A 179 14.06 34.79 0.64
C PHE A 179 15.48 35.34 0.81
N LYS A 180 15.82 36.37 0.05
CA LYS A 180 17.00 37.22 0.23
C LYS A 180 16.55 38.56 0.84
N GLY A 181 16.74 38.71 2.15
CA GLY A 181 16.12 39.84 2.86
C GLY A 181 14.59 39.76 2.78
N SER A 182 13.94 40.74 2.15
CA SER A 182 12.50 40.78 1.87
C SER A 182 12.11 40.12 0.54
N ASP A 183 13.06 39.89 -0.34
CA ASP A 183 12.79 39.46 -1.71
C ASP A 183 12.66 37.93 -1.78
N GLN A 184 11.53 37.44 -2.26
CA GLN A 184 11.29 36.02 -2.49
C GLN A 184 11.95 35.59 -3.80
N ILE A 185 13.04 34.83 -3.72
CA ILE A 185 13.78 34.35 -4.90
C ILE A 185 13.27 32.99 -5.40
N PHE A 186 12.62 32.19 -4.52
CA PHE A 186 12.04 30.90 -4.89
C PHE A 186 10.80 30.62 -4.04
N LYS A 187 9.77 30.03 -4.67
CA LYS A 187 8.64 29.40 -3.99
C LYS A 187 8.03 28.35 -4.89
N ARG A 188 7.92 27.12 -4.38
CA ARG A 188 7.30 26.01 -5.13
C ARG A 188 6.73 24.97 -4.18
N ASP A 189 5.57 24.42 -4.57
CA ASP A 189 5.01 23.20 -4.03
C ASP A 189 5.59 22.02 -4.80
N LEU A 190 6.18 21.09 -4.07
CA LEU A 190 6.77 19.86 -4.59
C LEU A 190 5.88 18.67 -4.24
N HIS A 191 5.61 17.86 -5.23
CA HIS A 191 4.86 16.61 -5.14
C HIS A 191 5.80 15.43 -5.42
N LYS A 192 5.46 14.22 -4.97
CA LYS A 192 6.28 13.04 -5.27
C LYS A 192 6.48 12.82 -6.77
N GLN A 193 5.53 13.23 -7.61
CA GLN A 193 5.61 13.14 -9.08
C GLN A 193 6.73 13.97 -9.70
N ASP A 194 7.18 15.05 -9.03
CA ASP A 194 8.33 15.84 -9.48
C ASP A 194 9.62 15.01 -9.55
N TYR A 195 9.68 13.92 -8.79
CA TYR A 195 10.83 13.01 -8.68
C TYR A 195 10.76 11.79 -9.62
N ALA A 196 9.83 11.76 -10.56
CA ALA A 196 9.61 10.62 -11.45
C ALA A 196 10.81 10.24 -12.35
N LYS A 197 11.76 11.15 -12.57
CA LYS A 197 13.00 10.88 -13.30
C LYS A 197 14.09 10.25 -12.44
N GLN A 198 14.05 10.44 -11.13
CA GLN A 198 15.05 9.98 -10.17
C GLN A 198 14.64 8.68 -9.49
N VAL A 199 13.33 8.47 -9.32
CA VAL A 199 12.77 7.34 -8.58
C VAL A 199 12.04 6.40 -9.53
N LYS A 200 12.24 5.09 -9.37
CA LYS A 200 11.56 4.07 -10.20
C LYS A 200 10.04 4.16 -10.02
N SER A 201 9.27 4.08 -11.13
CA SER A 201 7.81 4.25 -11.11
C SER A 201 7.11 3.32 -10.12
N GLY A 202 7.43 2.02 -10.11
CA GLY A 202 6.80 1.06 -9.20
C GLY A 202 7.08 1.30 -7.71
N PHE A 203 8.19 2.01 -7.37
CA PHE A 203 8.45 2.49 -6.02
C PHE A 203 7.65 3.78 -5.75
N LEU A 204 7.70 4.73 -6.69
CA LEU A 204 7.07 6.05 -6.53
C LEU A 204 5.55 5.95 -6.33
N GLU A 205 4.90 4.99 -6.96
CA GLU A 205 3.45 4.73 -6.80
C GLU A 205 3.09 4.41 -5.35
N LYS A 206 3.94 3.62 -4.67
CA LYS A 206 3.74 3.14 -3.31
C LYS A 206 4.38 4.03 -2.24
N ALA A 207 5.23 4.97 -2.63
CA ALA A 207 5.93 5.86 -1.72
C ALA A 207 5.09 7.10 -1.37
N ILE A 208 5.42 7.70 -0.24
CA ILE A 208 5.00 9.05 0.16
C ILE A 208 6.19 10.00 0.13
N LEU A 209 5.97 11.27 -0.15
CA LEU A 209 6.95 12.34 0.07
C LEU A 209 6.99 12.62 1.58
N ASN A 210 7.88 11.88 2.28
CA ASN A 210 7.85 11.77 3.73
C ASN A 210 8.45 12.98 4.44
N ASP A 211 9.57 13.49 3.91
CA ASP A 211 10.32 14.56 4.58
C ASP A 211 11.11 15.42 3.60
N MET A 212 11.51 16.62 4.06
CA MET A 212 12.39 17.55 3.37
C MET A 212 13.28 18.27 4.37
N ASN A 213 14.59 18.20 4.18
CA ASN A 213 15.55 18.86 5.04
C ASN A 213 16.48 19.79 4.25
N PHE A 214 16.79 20.96 4.82
CA PHE A 214 17.88 21.78 4.32
C PHE A 214 19.21 21.07 4.58
N LYS A 215 20.07 20.96 3.56
CA LYS A 215 21.37 20.29 3.64
C LYS A 215 22.53 21.27 3.74
N GLN A 216 22.67 22.15 2.76
CA GLN A 216 23.76 23.12 2.67
C GLN A 216 23.46 24.21 1.65
N VAL A 217 24.34 25.21 1.60
CA VAL A 217 24.43 26.17 0.51
C VAL A 217 25.87 26.20 -0.02
N ASP A 218 26.02 26.24 -1.34
CA ASP A 218 27.32 26.31 -2.02
C ASP A 218 27.25 27.14 -3.33
N ALA A 219 28.24 26.96 -4.21
CA ALA A 219 28.27 27.69 -5.49
C ALA A 219 27.12 27.30 -6.44
N GLN A 220 26.54 26.11 -6.31
CA GLN A 220 25.41 25.67 -7.13
C GLN A 220 24.07 26.25 -6.63
N GLY A 221 24.00 26.63 -5.35
CA GLY A 221 22.80 27.18 -4.73
C GLY A 221 22.45 26.54 -3.38
N PHE A 222 21.16 26.43 -3.11
CA PHE A 222 20.59 25.93 -1.87
C PHE A 222 20.20 24.46 -2.06
N HIS A 223 20.74 23.56 -1.23
CA HIS A 223 20.52 22.13 -1.30
C HIS A 223 19.52 21.69 -0.23
N PHE A 224 18.51 20.97 -0.66
CA PHE A 224 17.51 20.33 0.20
C PHE A 224 17.44 18.85 -0.14
N THR A 225 17.33 17.98 0.84
CA THR A 225 17.17 16.55 0.61
C THR A 225 15.73 16.13 0.88
N ALA A 226 15.06 15.63 -0.16
CA ALA A 226 13.75 15.01 -0.08
C ALA A 226 13.89 13.53 0.28
N SER A 227 13.01 13.03 1.14
CA SER A 227 12.88 11.62 1.46
C SER A 227 11.56 11.07 0.91
N LEU A 228 11.64 10.17 -0.08
CA LEU A 228 10.51 9.44 -0.62
C LEU A 228 10.56 8.01 -0.07
N CYS A 229 9.66 7.68 0.84
CA CYS A 229 9.70 6.43 1.60
C CYS A 229 8.46 5.57 1.38
N LEU A 230 8.64 4.24 1.40
CA LEU A 230 7.50 3.33 1.58
C LEU A 230 6.95 3.54 3.00
N PRO A 231 5.63 3.67 3.18
CA PRO A 231 5.04 4.04 4.48
C PRO A 231 5.43 3.12 5.64
N ASN A 232 5.42 1.81 5.42
CA ASN A 232 5.77 0.80 6.43
C ASN A 232 7.15 0.17 6.19
N GLY A 233 7.93 0.73 5.29
CA GLY A 233 9.22 0.17 4.89
C GLY A 233 10.40 0.97 5.42
N ALA A 234 11.51 0.30 5.66
CA ALA A 234 12.81 0.94 5.88
C ALA A 234 13.43 1.51 4.59
N SER A 235 12.74 1.39 3.45
CA SER A 235 13.27 1.78 2.14
C SER A 235 12.85 3.19 1.79
N CYS A 236 13.83 4.04 1.50
CA CYS A 236 13.65 5.41 1.02
C CYS A 236 14.58 5.71 -0.16
N TYR A 237 14.11 6.54 -1.08
CA TYR A 237 14.96 7.28 -1.99
C TYR A 237 15.22 8.66 -1.40
N LEU A 238 16.49 9.06 -1.37
CA LEU A 238 16.88 10.42 -1.02
C LEU A 238 17.21 11.16 -2.30
N VAL A 239 16.60 12.33 -2.48
CA VAL A 239 16.79 13.15 -3.69
C VAL A 239 17.17 14.57 -3.28
N ASP A 240 18.34 15.01 -3.74
CA ASP A 240 18.79 16.37 -3.55
C ASP A 240 18.08 17.30 -4.54
N ASN A 241 17.47 18.35 -3.98
CA ASN A 241 16.84 19.46 -4.67
C ASN A 241 17.81 20.64 -4.61
N ILE A 242 18.39 21.02 -5.75
CA ILE A 242 19.38 22.09 -5.83
C ILE A 242 18.70 23.30 -6.46
N ILE A 243 18.57 24.39 -5.70
CA ILE A 243 17.87 25.60 -6.10
C ILE A 243 18.89 26.71 -6.29
N SER A 244 19.01 27.22 -7.51
CA SER A 244 19.91 28.34 -7.83
C SER A 244 19.39 29.67 -7.27
N GLU A 245 20.26 30.70 -7.21
CA GLU A 245 19.84 32.07 -6.85
C GLU A 245 18.87 32.70 -7.87
N GLN A 246 18.82 32.18 -9.10
CA GLN A 246 17.89 32.57 -10.15
C GLN A 246 16.51 31.91 -10.03
N GLY A 247 16.36 30.95 -9.09
CA GLY A 247 15.12 30.24 -8.87
C GLY A 247 14.95 28.97 -9.73
N ASP A 248 16.00 28.49 -10.38
CA ASP A 248 15.97 27.22 -11.10
C ASP A 248 16.16 26.05 -10.12
N ILE A 249 15.39 24.98 -10.31
CA ILE A 249 15.49 23.77 -9.50
C ILE A 249 15.99 22.57 -10.30
N GLN A 250 16.92 21.81 -9.74
CA GLN A 250 17.42 20.54 -10.26
C GLN A 250 17.25 19.44 -9.22
N PHE A 251 16.97 18.22 -9.69
CA PHE A 251 16.82 17.04 -8.86
C PHE A 251 17.93 16.03 -9.16
N LYS A 252 18.59 15.50 -8.13
CA LYS A 252 19.61 14.45 -8.24
C LYS A 252 19.40 13.41 -7.16
N LEU A 253 19.63 12.12 -7.47
CA LEU A 253 19.73 11.12 -6.40
C LEU A 253 20.86 11.50 -5.46
N SER A 254 20.60 11.45 -4.15
CA SER A 254 21.67 11.60 -3.15
C SER A 254 22.56 10.37 -3.18
N GLU A 255 23.87 10.59 -3.16
CA GLU A 255 24.90 9.53 -3.05
C GLU A 255 25.03 9.03 -1.60
#